data_732dde92831fd61293939a82f8bc76a7
#
_entry.id   732dde92831fd61293939a82f8bc76a7
#
_cell.length_a   1.000
_cell.length_b   1.000
_cell.length_c   1.000
_cell.angle_alpha   90.00
_cell.angle_beta   90.00
_cell.angle_gamma   90.00
#
_symmetry.space_group_name_H-M   'P 1'
#
loop_
_entity.id
_entity.type
_entity.pdbx_description
1 polymer ?
#
loop_
_entity_poly.entity_id
_entity_poly.type
_entity_poly.pdbx_seq_one_letter_code
_entity_poly.pdbx_strand_id
1 'polypeptide(L)'
;MLVFLSALAFFLSAVAAEANWYFPPPPPPEEFGNLLIDRTSTKNKVKPVTFSHWSHRRKYTCQVCHSELDFAFKVNVSEITEAENQAGRYCGACHDGKIAFGHDKPNCGKCHNGDRGYGKEKFPELASLPYSRSGNRIDWVRAMEEKTITPARFLKVKPTPGIAYEKTLMLEAEWERVPPAVFSHKTHTAWLECNNCHPEIFNIQKKTTKHFEMKMNLAGEFCGVCHMTVAFPMSDCRGCHPTMKGWQ
;
A
#
# COMPACT_ATOMS: atom_id res chain seq x y z
N MET A 1 -21.31 69.52 28.72
CA MET A 1 -21.99 68.41 28.03
C MET A 1 -20.86 67.48 27.49
N LEU A 2 -20.46 66.47 28.31
CA LEU A 2 -19.39 65.53 27.97
C LEU A 2 -20.05 64.33 27.31
N VAL A 3 -19.62 64.02 26.08
CA VAL A 3 -20.04 62.83 25.35
C VAL A 3 -18.96 61.74 25.59
N PHE A 4 -19.34 60.69 26.34
CA PHE A 4 -18.50 59.47 26.49
C PHE A 4 -18.68 58.59 25.25
N LEU A 5 -17.62 58.43 24.48
CA LEU A 5 -17.51 57.45 23.42
C LEU A 5 -17.00 56.12 24.02
N SER A 6 -17.90 55.15 24.17
CA SER A 6 -17.55 53.81 24.59
C SER A 6 -17.07 53.03 23.37
N ALA A 7 -15.76 52.75 23.27
CA ALA A 7 -15.19 51.88 22.27
C ALA A 7 -15.44 50.41 22.68
N LEU A 8 -16.34 49.74 21.99
CA LEU A 8 -16.60 48.30 22.15
C LEU A 8 -15.57 47.52 21.35
N ALA A 9 -14.53 47.00 22.01
CA ALA A 9 -13.55 46.15 21.42
C ALA A 9 -14.12 44.73 21.24
N PHE A 10 -14.48 44.37 20.01
CA PHE A 10 -14.77 43.00 19.64
C PHE A 10 -13.49 42.17 19.60
N PHE A 11 -13.27 41.33 20.61
CA PHE A 11 -12.29 40.24 20.52
C PHE A 11 -12.86 39.15 19.61
N LEU A 12 -12.43 39.12 18.36
CA LEU A 12 -12.56 37.94 17.51
C LEU A 12 -11.63 36.86 18.03
N SER A 13 -12.13 35.94 18.81
CA SER A 13 -11.47 34.68 19.11
C SER A 13 -11.45 33.88 17.81
N ALA A 14 -10.35 33.86 17.11
CA ALA A 14 -10.13 32.92 16.04
C ALA A 14 -10.08 31.51 16.66
N VAL A 15 -11.18 30.80 16.62
CA VAL A 15 -11.23 29.37 16.91
C VAL A 15 -10.43 28.72 15.78
N ALA A 16 -9.19 28.35 16.08
CA ALA A 16 -8.42 27.49 15.18
C ALA A 16 -9.22 26.19 15.02
N ALA A 17 -9.84 26.00 13.85
CA ALA A 17 -10.47 24.74 13.49
C ALA A 17 -9.35 23.69 13.46
N GLU A 18 -9.27 22.86 14.49
CA GLU A 18 -8.44 21.67 14.46
C GLU A 18 -8.95 20.82 13.33
N ALA A 19 -8.11 20.62 12.31
CA ALA A 19 -8.43 19.73 11.21
C ALA A 19 -8.41 18.30 11.76
N ASN A 20 -9.53 17.82 12.24
CA ASN A 20 -9.72 16.42 12.61
C ASN A 20 -9.80 15.60 11.33
N TRP A 21 -8.67 14.99 10.96
CA TRP A 21 -8.62 14.04 9.86
C TRP A 21 -9.38 12.77 10.26
N TYR A 22 -10.63 12.67 9.78
CA TYR A 22 -11.41 11.47 9.99
C TYR A 22 -11.06 10.42 8.94
N PHE A 23 -10.35 9.39 9.37
CA PHE A 23 -10.14 8.21 8.55
C PHE A 23 -11.32 7.26 8.73
N PRO A 24 -11.83 6.68 7.64
CA PRO A 24 -12.81 5.60 7.79
C PRO A 24 -12.18 4.45 8.57
N PRO A 25 -12.98 3.70 9.34
CA PRO A 25 -12.46 2.54 10.05
C PRO A 25 -11.79 1.57 9.07
N PRO A 26 -10.60 1.03 9.39
CA PRO A 26 -9.95 0.06 8.52
C PRO A 26 -10.82 -1.20 8.40
N PRO A 27 -10.74 -1.90 7.26
CA PRO A 27 -11.39 -3.20 7.14
C PRO A 27 -10.80 -4.20 8.15
N PRO A 28 -11.49 -5.33 8.39
CA PRO A 28 -10.94 -6.41 9.20
C PRO A 28 -9.54 -6.82 8.74
N PRO A 29 -8.66 -7.29 9.65
CA PRO A 29 -7.27 -7.63 9.30
C PRO A 29 -7.14 -8.61 8.13
N GLU A 30 -8.01 -9.59 8.04
CA GLU A 30 -8.07 -10.59 6.99
C GLU A 30 -8.53 -10.05 5.62
N GLU A 31 -9.16 -8.88 5.60
CA GLU A 31 -9.58 -8.18 4.39
C GLU A 31 -8.64 -7.03 4.01
N PHE A 32 -7.78 -6.60 4.95
CA PHE A 32 -6.85 -5.51 4.68
C PHE A 32 -5.82 -5.92 3.63
N GLY A 33 -5.76 -5.15 2.54
CA GLY A 33 -4.93 -5.45 1.38
C GLY A 33 -5.58 -6.37 0.36
N ASN A 34 -6.85 -6.79 0.55
CA ASN A 34 -7.60 -7.49 -0.47
C ASN A 34 -8.26 -6.49 -1.44
N LEU A 35 -8.16 -6.77 -2.72
CA LEU A 35 -8.68 -5.93 -3.79
C LEU A 35 -9.75 -6.67 -4.60
N LEU A 36 -10.66 -5.89 -5.17
CA LEU A 36 -11.57 -6.34 -6.24
C LEU A 36 -11.07 -5.78 -7.57
N ILE A 37 -10.69 -6.66 -8.48
CA ILE A 37 -10.25 -6.30 -9.84
C ILE A 37 -11.41 -6.60 -10.78
N ASP A 38 -11.97 -5.56 -11.41
CA ASP A 38 -13.23 -5.67 -12.15
C ASP A 38 -13.20 -5.08 -13.56
N ARG A 39 -12.10 -4.42 -13.98
CA ARG A 39 -12.00 -3.75 -15.30
C ARG A 39 -12.47 -4.62 -16.47
N THR A 40 -11.99 -5.85 -16.54
CA THR A 40 -12.36 -6.80 -17.60
C THR A 40 -13.53 -7.69 -17.20
N SER A 41 -13.65 -8.04 -15.92
CA SER A 41 -14.73 -8.87 -15.39
C SER A 41 -16.10 -8.22 -15.63
N THR A 42 -16.24 -6.93 -15.28
CA THR A 42 -17.49 -6.19 -15.45
C THR A 42 -17.90 -6.11 -16.92
N LYS A 43 -16.95 -5.86 -17.83
CA LYS A 43 -17.21 -5.85 -19.28
C LYS A 43 -17.76 -7.18 -19.79
N ASN A 44 -17.30 -8.29 -19.20
CA ASN A 44 -17.70 -9.65 -19.58
C ASN A 44 -18.82 -10.22 -18.69
N LYS A 45 -19.47 -9.39 -17.85
CA LYS A 45 -20.57 -9.78 -16.96
C LYS A 45 -20.20 -10.92 -16.01
N VAL A 46 -18.93 -10.97 -15.59
CA VAL A 46 -18.41 -11.92 -14.62
C VAL A 46 -18.14 -11.18 -13.30
N LYS A 47 -18.27 -11.86 -12.16
CA LYS A 47 -17.96 -11.26 -10.86
C LYS A 47 -16.52 -10.73 -10.83
N PRO A 48 -16.26 -9.63 -10.10
CA PRO A 48 -14.91 -9.14 -9.85
C PRO A 48 -13.99 -10.25 -9.34
N VAL A 49 -12.71 -10.14 -9.71
CA VAL A 49 -11.67 -11.02 -9.16
C VAL A 49 -11.27 -10.51 -7.80
N THR A 50 -11.29 -11.37 -6.79
CA THR A 50 -10.70 -11.08 -5.49
C THR A 50 -9.22 -11.43 -5.50
N PHE A 51 -8.39 -10.45 -5.17
CA PHE A 51 -6.96 -10.62 -5.02
C PHE A 51 -6.53 -10.29 -3.58
N SER A 52 -5.84 -11.23 -2.91
CA SER A 52 -5.34 -11.06 -1.55
C SER A 52 -3.84 -10.84 -1.56
N HIS A 53 -3.39 -9.63 -1.20
CA HIS A 53 -1.97 -9.34 -1.08
C HIS A 53 -1.28 -10.16 0.01
N TRP A 54 -1.93 -10.39 1.16
CA TRP A 54 -1.30 -11.09 2.26
C TRP A 54 -1.00 -12.57 1.93
N SER A 55 -1.85 -13.23 1.15
CA SER A 55 -1.64 -14.62 0.74
C SER A 55 -0.44 -14.77 -0.22
N HIS A 56 -0.19 -13.76 -1.06
CA HIS A 56 0.91 -13.73 -2.02
C HIS A 56 2.21 -13.19 -1.39
N ARG A 57 2.11 -12.16 -0.54
CA ARG A 57 3.25 -11.46 0.08
C ARG A 57 4.14 -12.38 0.93
N ARG A 58 3.58 -13.43 1.53
CA ARG A 58 4.39 -14.42 2.25
C ARG A 58 5.34 -15.21 1.35
N LYS A 59 5.05 -15.28 0.04
CA LYS A 59 5.79 -16.06 -0.96
C LYS A 59 6.63 -15.22 -1.91
N TYR A 60 6.19 -14.00 -2.20
CA TYR A 60 6.78 -13.13 -3.20
C TYR A 60 6.87 -11.69 -2.68
N THR A 61 7.97 -11.00 -3.03
CA THR A 61 8.08 -9.57 -2.79
C THR A 61 7.22 -8.79 -3.79
N CYS A 62 6.98 -7.51 -3.50
CA CYS A 62 6.13 -6.64 -4.34
C CYS A 62 6.65 -6.53 -5.79
N GLN A 63 7.98 -6.49 -5.96
CA GLN A 63 8.63 -6.34 -7.27
C GLN A 63 8.32 -7.49 -8.24
N VAL A 64 8.05 -8.70 -7.74
CA VAL A 64 7.69 -9.82 -8.62
C VAL A 64 6.44 -9.50 -9.43
N CYS A 65 5.42 -8.95 -8.78
CA CYS A 65 4.17 -8.58 -9.47
C CYS A 65 4.29 -7.23 -10.18
N HIS A 66 4.88 -6.22 -9.51
CA HIS A 66 4.84 -4.83 -9.98
C HIS A 66 6.04 -4.41 -10.86
N SER A 67 7.07 -5.26 -11.00
CA SER A 67 8.16 -5.05 -11.97
C SER A 67 8.23 -6.18 -12.98
N GLU A 68 8.35 -7.44 -12.51
CA GLU A 68 8.60 -8.57 -13.41
C GLU A 68 7.33 -8.98 -14.19
N LEU A 69 6.14 -8.89 -13.56
CA LEU A 69 4.86 -9.23 -14.17
C LEU A 69 4.04 -8.00 -14.62
N ASP A 70 4.58 -6.80 -14.47
CA ASP A 70 4.02 -5.53 -14.97
C ASP A 70 2.59 -5.21 -14.50
N PHE A 71 2.27 -5.56 -13.25
CA PHE A 71 1.01 -5.12 -12.63
C PHE A 71 1.12 -3.66 -12.21
N ALA A 72 0.22 -2.82 -12.67
CA ALA A 72 0.11 -1.45 -12.20
C ALA A 72 -0.21 -1.41 -10.68
N PHE A 73 0.30 -0.40 -9.97
CA PHE A 73 0.00 -0.21 -8.55
C PHE A 73 -1.45 0.22 -8.30
N LYS A 74 -2.06 0.95 -9.23
CA LYS A 74 -3.47 1.31 -9.15
C LYS A 74 -4.35 0.15 -9.63
N VAL A 75 -5.34 -0.22 -8.83
CA VAL A 75 -6.32 -1.25 -9.19
C VAL A 75 -7.06 -0.85 -10.49
N ASN A 76 -7.36 -1.84 -11.32
CA ASN A 76 -8.07 -1.66 -12.60
C ASN A 76 -7.32 -0.86 -13.69
N VAL A 77 -6.02 -0.60 -13.52
CA VAL A 77 -5.19 0.02 -14.57
C VAL A 77 -4.64 -1.06 -15.51
N SER A 78 -4.08 -2.15 -15.01
CA SER A 78 -3.65 -3.27 -15.87
C SER A 78 -4.84 -3.93 -16.56
N GLU A 79 -4.71 -4.19 -17.85
CA GLU A 79 -5.71 -4.90 -18.63
C GLU A 79 -5.44 -6.41 -18.60
N ILE A 80 -6.00 -7.06 -17.58
CA ILE A 80 -5.82 -8.49 -17.35
C ILE A 80 -6.98 -9.22 -18.03
N THR A 81 -6.66 -10.04 -19.03
CA THR A 81 -7.63 -10.85 -19.76
C THR A 81 -7.38 -12.34 -19.54
N GLU A 82 -8.39 -13.17 -19.85
CA GLU A 82 -8.24 -14.62 -19.82
C GLU A 82 -7.15 -15.09 -20.79
N ALA A 83 -7.09 -14.51 -21.98
CA ALA A 83 -6.08 -14.85 -23.00
C ALA A 83 -4.66 -14.54 -22.51
N GLU A 84 -4.46 -13.39 -21.84
CA GLU A 84 -3.17 -13.04 -21.24
C GLU A 84 -2.77 -14.04 -20.15
N ASN A 85 -3.71 -14.41 -19.29
CA ASN A 85 -3.46 -15.40 -18.24
C ASN A 85 -3.14 -16.78 -18.85
N GLN A 86 -3.87 -17.23 -19.86
CA GLN A 86 -3.60 -18.48 -20.58
C GLN A 86 -2.23 -18.45 -21.29
N ALA A 87 -1.77 -17.29 -21.73
CA ALA A 87 -0.45 -17.09 -22.30
C ALA A 87 0.69 -17.03 -21.23
N GLY A 88 0.37 -17.28 -19.96
CA GLY A 88 1.34 -17.27 -18.86
C GLY A 88 1.78 -15.85 -18.43
N ARG A 89 0.97 -14.83 -18.73
CA ARG A 89 1.18 -13.45 -18.25
C ARG A 89 0.33 -13.18 -17.01
N TYR A 90 0.61 -12.10 -16.31
CA TYR A 90 -0.09 -11.69 -15.10
C TYR A 90 -0.29 -12.85 -14.10
N CYS A 91 -1.54 -13.10 -13.70
CA CYS A 91 -1.86 -14.19 -12.77
C CYS A 91 -1.45 -15.56 -13.32
N GLY A 92 -1.52 -15.74 -14.65
CA GLY A 92 -1.16 -16.96 -15.35
C GLY A 92 0.32 -17.35 -15.24
N ALA A 93 1.20 -16.42 -14.87
CA ALA A 93 2.60 -16.72 -14.63
C ALA A 93 2.81 -17.74 -13.49
N CYS A 94 1.86 -17.81 -12.55
CA CYS A 94 1.90 -18.74 -11.41
C CYS A 94 0.65 -19.65 -11.36
N HIS A 95 -0.50 -19.16 -11.82
CA HIS A 95 -1.75 -19.91 -11.82
C HIS A 95 -1.89 -20.77 -13.10
N ASP A 96 -0.91 -21.62 -13.30
CA ASP A 96 -0.73 -22.51 -14.48
C ASP A 96 -1.13 -23.97 -14.21
N GLY A 97 -1.63 -24.26 -13.02
CA GLY A 97 -1.94 -25.62 -12.56
C GLY A 97 -0.74 -26.40 -12.02
N LYS A 98 0.46 -25.79 -11.97
CA LYS A 98 1.69 -26.39 -11.44
C LYS A 98 2.20 -25.64 -10.21
N ILE A 99 2.40 -24.32 -10.33
CA ILE A 99 2.85 -23.45 -9.23
C ILE A 99 1.68 -23.16 -8.29
N ALA A 100 0.50 -22.88 -8.87
CA ALA A 100 -0.75 -22.67 -8.15
C ALA A 100 -1.91 -23.28 -8.96
N PHE A 101 -3.15 -23.22 -8.43
CA PHE A 101 -4.32 -23.71 -9.16
C PHE A 101 -4.45 -22.99 -10.52
N GLY A 102 -4.80 -23.75 -11.57
CA GLY A 102 -4.90 -23.24 -12.93
C GLY A 102 -6.23 -22.58 -13.25
N HIS A 103 -6.40 -22.22 -14.54
CA HIS A 103 -7.58 -21.53 -15.09
C HIS A 103 -8.70 -22.49 -15.53
N ASP A 104 -8.67 -23.73 -15.13
CA ASP A 104 -9.69 -24.73 -15.43
C ASP A 104 -11.03 -24.40 -14.74
N LYS A 105 -12.14 -24.86 -15.34
CA LYS A 105 -13.51 -24.51 -14.91
C LYS A 105 -13.79 -24.64 -13.41
N PRO A 106 -13.32 -25.68 -12.67
CA PRO A 106 -13.54 -25.77 -11.23
C PRO A 106 -12.94 -24.62 -10.42
N ASN A 107 -11.97 -23.90 -10.98
CA ASN A 107 -11.22 -22.85 -10.30
C ASN A 107 -11.74 -21.42 -10.58
N CYS A 108 -12.65 -21.23 -11.53
CA CYS A 108 -13.17 -19.90 -11.89
C CYS A 108 -13.66 -19.10 -10.68
N GLY A 109 -14.40 -19.76 -9.78
CA GLY A 109 -14.94 -19.14 -8.57
C GLY A 109 -13.89 -18.80 -7.50
N LYS A 110 -12.67 -19.35 -7.59
CA LYS A 110 -11.56 -18.97 -6.67
C LYS A 110 -11.04 -17.57 -6.95
N CYS A 111 -11.17 -17.09 -8.18
CA CYS A 111 -10.85 -15.74 -8.59
C CYS A 111 -12.13 -14.89 -8.67
N HIS A 112 -13.11 -15.31 -9.47
CA HIS A 112 -14.33 -14.56 -9.80
C HIS A 112 -15.42 -14.77 -8.73
N ASN A 113 -15.20 -14.37 -7.50
CA ASN A 113 -16.16 -14.48 -6.39
C ASN A 113 -16.77 -13.14 -5.98
N GLY A 114 -16.06 -12.00 -6.20
CA GLY A 114 -16.53 -10.66 -5.86
C GLY A 114 -16.59 -10.37 -4.35
N ASP A 115 -15.93 -11.17 -3.53
CA ASP A 115 -15.95 -11.08 -2.09
C ASP A 115 -14.55 -10.77 -1.53
N ARG A 116 -14.35 -9.60 -0.91
CA ARG A 116 -13.06 -9.22 -0.30
C ARG A 116 -12.64 -10.14 0.84
N GLY A 117 -13.60 -10.77 1.52
CA GLY A 117 -13.36 -11.73 2.60
C GLY A 117 -13.05 -13.15 2.12
N TYR A 118 -13.04 -13.39 0.79
CA TYR A 118 -12.77 -14.72 0.26
C TYR A 118 -11.40 -15.24 0.67
N GLY A 119 -11.36 -16.45 1.22
CA GLY A 119 -10.12 -17.09 1.68
C GLY A 119 -9.68 -16.68 3.09
N LYS A 120 -10.48 -15.88 3.80
CA LYS A 120 -10.17 -15.39 5.16
C LYS A 120 -9.96 -16.53 6.19
N GLU A 121 -10.51 -17.71 5.94
CA GLU A 121 -10.32 -18.91 6.77
C GLU A 121 -8.86 -19.35 6.84
N LYS A 122 -8.01 -18.91 5.89
CA LYS A 122 -6.57 -19.18 5.88
C LYS A 122 -5.76 -18.11 6.61
N PHE A 123 -6.36 -16.97 6.92
CA PHE A 123 -5.64 -15.87 7.58
C PHE A 123 -5.06 -16.27 8.95
N PRO A 124 -5.71 -17.11 9.78
CA PRO A 124 -5.14 -17.59 11.03
C PRO A 124 -3.82 -18.35 10.88
N GLU A 125 -3.50 -18.91 9.70
CA GLU A 125 -2.18 -19.53 9.45
C GLU A 125 -1.02 -18.54 9.61
N LEU A 126 -1.30 -17.24 9.57
CA LEU A 126 -0.31 -16.17 9.70
C LEU A 126 -0.12 -15.69 11.16
N ALA A 127 -0.84 -16.28 12.13
CA ALA A 127 -0.81 -15.86 13.54
C ALA A 127 0.57 -16.00 14.20
N SER A 128 1.46 -16.82 13.64
CA SER A 128 2.84 -16.97 14.11
C SER A 128 3.78 -15.84 13.64
N LEU A 129 3.35 -14.99 12.72
CA LEU A 129 4.15 -13.88 12.24
C LEU A 129 4.20 -12.72 13.24
N PRO A 130 5.26 -11.91 13.22
CA PRO A 130 5.39 -10.75 14.11
C PRO A 130 4.18 -9.82 14.01
N TYR A 131 3.71 -9.37 15.16
CA TYR A 131 2.52 -8.53 15.27
C TYR A 131 2.84 -7.06 14.93
N SER A 132 1.91 -6.43 14.19
CA SER A 132 1.81 -4.99 13.95
C SER A 132 0.53 -4.42 14.57
N ARG A 133 0.56 -3.17 15.04
CA ARG A 133 -0.64 -2.48 15.57
C ARG A 133 -1.63 -2.04 14.50
N SER A 134 -1.24 -2.00 13.24
CA SER A 134 -2.02 -1.44 12.12
C SER A 134 -2.11 -2.38 10.93
N GLY A 135 -2.91 -2.03 9.93
CA GLY A 135 -3.11 -2.80 8.72
C GLY A 135 -3.70 -4.18 9.01
N ASN A 136 -3.14 -5.22 8.42
CA ASN A 136 -3.57 -6.61 8.66
C ASN A 136 -2.94 -7.23 9.93
N ARG A 137 -2.43 -6.42 10.85
CA ARG A 137 -1.84 -6.83 12.13
C ARG A 137 -0.55 -7.65 12.01
N ILE A 138 0.06 -7.71 10.83
CA ILE A 138 1.33 -8.42 10.60
C ILE A 138 2.43 -7.41 10.30
N ASP A 139 3.54 -7.52 11.03
CA ASP A 139 4.77 -6.78 10.74
C ASP A 139 5.58 -7.56 9.69
N TRP A 140 5.30 -7.29 8.43
CA TRP A 140 5.93 -7.95 7.30
C TRP A 140 7.42 -7.64 7.17
N VAL A 141 7.85 -6.46 7.61
CA VAL A 141 9.27 -6.07 7.59
C VAL A 141 10.03 -6.94 8.58
N ARG A 142 9.56 -6.97 9.81
CA ARG A 142 10.13 -7.79 10.87
C ARG A 142 10.08 -9.29 10.54
N ALA A 143 8.99 -9.77 9.93
CA ALA A 143 8.87 -11.16 9.50
C ALA A 143 9.96 -11.56 8.51
N MET A 144 10.35 -10.65 7.59
CA MET A 144 11.45 -10.89 6.67
C MET A 144 12.82 -10.77 7.34
N GLU A 145 13.02 -9.79 8.21
CA GLU A 145 14.27 -9.57 8.96
C GLU A 145 14.58 -10.77 9.87
N GLU A 146 13.58 -11.29 10.57
CA GLU A 146 13.66 -12.49 11.42
C GLU A 146 13.65 -13.81 10.62
N LYS A 147 13.52 -13.73 9.29
CA LYS A 147 13.45 -14.88 8.37
C LYS A 147 12.31 -15.85 8.69
N THR A 148 11.23 -15.40 9.33
CA THR A 148 10.00 -16.18 9.51
C THR A 148 9.26 -16.33 8.18
N ILE A 149 9.51 -15.43 7.24
CA ILE A 149 9.21 -15.58 5.82
C ILE A 149 10.46 -15.28 4.98
N THR A 150 10.55 -15.93 3.82
CA THR A 150 11.63 -15.72 2.85
C THR A 150 11.03 -15.58 1.44
N PRO A 151 10.31 -14.46 1.17
CA PRO A 151 9.63 -14.30 -0.10
C PRO A 151 10.62 -14.22 -1.26
N ALA A 152 10.30 -14.91 -2.35
CA ALA A 152 11.10 -14.86 -3.56
C ALA A 152 11.07 -13.44 -4.16
N ARG A 153 12.22 -12.96 -4.60
CA ARG A 153 12.38 -11.64 -5.22
C ARG A 153 12.18 -11.67 -6.73
N PHE A 154 12.28 -12.84 -7.35
CA PHE A 154 12.19 -13.03 -8.80
C PHE A 154 11.58 -14.38 -9.11
N LEU A 155 10.82 -14.47 -10.21
CA LEU A 155 10.31 -15.73 -10.73
C LEU A 155 11.30 -16.37 -11.70
N LYS A 156 11.87 -15.59 -12.61
CA LYS A 156 12.65 -16.08 -13.76
C LYS A 156 14.04 -15.49 -13.83
N VAL A 157 14.23 -14.27 -13.38
CA VAL A 157 15.48 -13.53 -13.54
C VAL A 157 16.29 -13.62 -12.27
N LYS A 158 17.51 -14.23 -12.34
CA LYS A 158 18.51 -14.03 -11.29
C LYS A 158 19.04 -12.61 -11.44
N PRO A 159 18.87 -11.75 -10.44
CA PRO A 159 19.34 -10.38 -10.57
C PRO A 159 20.87 -10.34 -10.64
N THR A 160 21.37 -9.45 -11.47
CA THR A 160 22.69 -8.87 -11.21
C THR A 160 22.62 -8.24 -9.80
N PRO A 161 23.67 -8.36 -8.97
CA PRO A 161 23.66 -7.73 -7.65
C PRO A 161 23.27 -6.27 -7.78
N GLY A 162 22.10 -5.91 -7.24
CA GLY A 162 21.60 -4.54 -7.29
C GLY A 162 22.47 -3.61 -6.44
N ILE A 163 22.43 -2.32 -6.73
CA ILE A 163 23.08 -1.31 -5.89
C ILE A 163 22.37 -1.32 -4.53
N ALA A 164 23.09 -1.68 -3.48
CA ALA A 164 22.59 -1.54 -2.12
C ALA A 164 22.47 -0.03 -1.80
N TYR A 165 21.23 0.45 -1.64
CA TYR A 165 20.97 1.83 -1.30
C TYR A 165 20.18 1.89 0.01
N GLU A 166 20.87 2.24 1.10
CA GLU A 166 20.34 2.17 2.47
C GLU A 166 20.02 3.55 3.09
N LYS A 167 20.01 4.60 2.27
CA LYS A 167 19.81 5.96 2.76
C LYS A 167 18.44 6.11 3.43
N THR A 168 18.46 6.71 4.62
CA THR A 168 17.25 7.18 5.29
C THR A 168 17.09 8.68 5.01
N LEU A 169 15.88 9.09 4.64
CA LEU A 169 15.51 10.48 4.41
C LEU A 169 14.67 10.99 5.58
N MET A 170 14.96 12.21 6.02
CA MET A 170 14.08 13.01 6.86
C MET A 170 13.30 13.94 5.95
N LEU A 171 11.99 13.80 5.93
CA LEU A 171 11.08 14.57 5.06
C LEU A 171 10.33 15.56 5.95
N GLU A 172 10.67 16.84 5.80
CA GLU A 172 10.01 17.90 6.57
C GLU A 172 8.50 17.89 6.33
N ALA A 173 7.75 18.02 7.41
CA ALA A 173 6.29 18.14 7.32
C ALA A 173 5.90 19.59 6.98
N GLU A 174 4.77 19.75 6.29
CA GLU A 174 4.22 21.04 5.92
C GLU A 174 3.64 21.80 7.13
N TRP A 175 3.28 21.07 8.17
CA TRP A 175 2.65 21.63 9.39
C TRP A 175 3.66 21.67 10.52
N GLU A 176 3.83 22.84 11.12
CA GLU A 176 4.84 23.11 12.17
C GLU A 176 4.79 22.16 13.38
N ARG A 177 3.61 21.58 13.67
CA ARG A 177 3.43 20.69 14.82
C ARG A 177 3.63 19.21 14.49
N VAL A 178 3.87 18.89 13.21
CA VAL A 178 4.10 17.52 12.78
C VAL A 178 5.59 17.30 12.61
N PRO A 179 6.19 16.33 13.31
CA PRO A 179 7.61 16.05 13.14
C PRO A 179 7.90 15.50 11.73
N PRO A 180 9.16 15.58 11.27
CA PRO A 180 9.56 15.03 9.99
C PRO A 180 9.16 13.57 9.83
N ALA A 181 8.75 13.19 8.62
CA ALA A 181 8.57 11.79 8.27
C ALA A 181 9.91 11.13 7.99
N VAL A 182 10.05 9.88 8.43
CA VAL A 182 11.26 9.07 8.23
C VAL A 182 11.00 8.06 7.11
N PHE A 183 11.76 8.15 6.03
CA PHE A 183 11.70 7.21 4.93
C PHE A 183 13.00 6.42 4.81
N SER A 184 12.93 5.09 4.93
CA SER A 184 14.07 4.17 4.81
C SER A 184 14.08 3.50 3.45
N HIS A 185 15.04 3.82 2.59
CA HIS A 185 15.25 3.08 1.35
C HIS A 185 15.53 1.60 1.61
N LYS A 186 16.34 1.29 2.62
CA LYS A 186 16.67 -0.10 3.00
C LYS A 186 15.40 -0.96 3.18
N THR A 187 14.45 -0.45 3.96
CA THR A 187 13.20 -1.16 4.23
C THR A 187 12.36 -1.37 2.95
N HIS A 188 12.29 -0.34 2.10
CA HIS A 188 11.49 -0.40 0.87
C HIS A 188 12.17 -1.27 -0.21
N THR A 189 13.48 -1.13 -0.40
CA THR A 189 14.23 -1.92 -1.41
C THR A 189 14.36 -3.39 -1.05
N ALA A 190 14.07 -3.78 0.18
CA ALA A 190 13.90 -5.19 0.54
C ALA A 190 12.69 -5.83 -0.17
N TRP A 191 11.68 -5.03 -0.51
CA TRP A 191 10.41 -5.47 -1.13
C TRP A 191 10.24 -5.03 -2.58
N LEU A 192 10.85 -3.93 -2.98
CA LEU A 192 10.64 -3.19 -4.22
C LEU A 192 11.97 -2.96 -4.93
N GLU A 193 11.91 -2.70 -6.21
CA GLU A 193 13.04 -2.19 -7.00
C GLU A 193 12.96 -0.67 -7.16
N CYS A 194 14.06 -0.07 -7.61
CA CYS A 194 14.14 1.38 -7.81
C CYS A 194 13.05 1.89 -8.76
N ASN A 195 12.79 1.15 -9.83
CA ASN A 195 11.80 1.50 -10.86
C ASN A 195 10.35 1.43 -10.36
N ASN A 196 10.06 0.76 -9.25
CA ASN A 196 8.73 0.78 -8.65
C ASN A 196 8.35 2.14 -8.07
N CYS A 197 9.36 2.99 -7.79
CA CYS A 197 9.15 4.32 -7.24
C CYS A 197 9.63 5.42 -8.19
N HIS A 198 10.71 5.17 -8.96
CA HIS A 198 11.37 6.16 -9.78
C HIS A 198 11.31 5.81 -11.28
N PRO A 199 11.01 6.77 -12.17
CA PRO A 199 10.66 8.16 -11.87
C PRO A 199 9.17 8.43 -11.67
N GLU A 200 8.29 7.43 -11.78
CA GLU A 200 6.83 7.62 -11.91
C GLU A 200 6.17 8.16 -10.65
N ILE A 201 6.46 7.56 -9.48
CA ILE A 201 5.90 8.01 -8.20
C ILE A 201 6.71 9.18 -7.64
N PHE A 202 8.05 9.04 -7.66
CA PHE A 202 8.98 10.06 -7.20
C PHE A 202 10.06 10.28 -8.25
N ASN A 203 10.39 11.53 -8.52
CA ASN A 203 11.61 11.82 -9.28
C ASN A 203 12.85 11.36 -8.51
N ILE A 204 13.92 11.01 -9.23
CA ILE A 204 15.18 10.54 -8.63
C ILE A 204 15.75 11.57 -7.64
N GLN A 205 15.62 12.86 -7.95
CA GLN A 205 16.04 13.93 -7.04
C GLN A 205 14.82 14.47 -6.29
N LYS A 206 14.83 14.38 -4.94
CA LYS A 206 13.75 14.88 -4.07
C LYS A 206 13.27 16.28 -4.46
N LYS A 207 14.18 17.22 -4.70
CA LYS A 207 13.87 18.61 -5.03
C LYS A 207 13.08 18.79 -6.33
N THR A 208 13.03 17.78 -7.19
CA THR A 208 12.30 17.83 -8.46
C THR A 208 10.92 17.16 -8.39
N THR A 209 10.62 16.45 -7.29
CA THR A 209 9.27 15.91 -7.02
C THR A 209 8.38 17.05 -6.55
N LYS A 210 7.50 17.51 -7.45
CA LYS A 210 6.56 18.61 -7.17
C LYS A 210 5.31 18.09 -6.47
N HIS A 211 4.63 18.97 -5.73
CA HIS A 211 3.36 18.67 -5.08
C HIS A 211 3.40 17.48 -4.10
N PHE A 212 4.58 17.17 -3.58
CA PHE A 212 4.75 16.13 -2.57
C PHE A 212 4.31 16.66 -1.20
N GLU A 213 3.01 16.59 -0.95
CA GLU A 213 2.33 17.11 0.22
C GLU A 213 1.49 16.02 0.89
N MET A 214 1.20 16.16 2.19
CA MET A 214 0.43 15.16 2.92
C MET A 214 -0.96 14.93 2.33
N LYS A 215 -1.64 15.99 1.87
CA LYS A 215 -2.94 15.89 1.20
C LYS A 215 -2.93 14.99 -0.04
N MET A 216 -1.82 14.99 -0.79
CA MET A 216 -1.66 14.15 -1.97
C MET A 216 -1.42 12.69 -1.59
N ASN A 217 -0.66 12.44 -0.51
CA ASN A 217 -0.53 11.10 0.04
C ASN A 217 -1.90 10.54 0.47
N LEU A 218 -2.73 11.35 1.11
CA LEU A 218 -4.10 10.99 1.51
C LEU A 218 -5.06 10.81 0.32
N ALA A 219 -4.74 11.43 -0.82
CA ALA A 219 -5.45 11.21 -2.08
C ALA A 219 -5.00 9.94 -2.84
N GLY A 220 -4.07 9.17 -2.27
CA GLY A 220 -3.56 7.93 -2.88
C GLY A 220 -2.42 8.14 -3.87
N GLU A 221 -1.79 9.31 -3.86
CA GLU A 221 -0.58 9.59 -4.62
C GLU A 221 0.68 9.35 -3.77
N PHE A 222 1.85 9.35 -4.36
CA PHE A 222 3.14 9.18 -3.68
C PHE A 222 3.17 7.97 -2.71
N CYS A 223 3.41 8.22 -1.43
CA CYS A 223 3.38 7.16 -0.41
C CYS A 223 1.99 6.49 -0.34
N GLY A 224 0.93 7.25 -0.62
CA GLY A 224 -0.46 6.76 -0.62
C GLY A 224 -0.73 5.65 -1.62
N VAL A 225 0.05 5.55 -2.70
CA VAL A 225 -0.09 4.48 -3.71
C VAL A 225 -0.09 3.09 -3.05
N CYS A 226 0.73 2.87 -2.02
CA CYS A 226 0.81 1.61 -1.28
C CYS A 226 0.21 1.71 0.13
N HIS A 227 0.38 2.88 0.80
CA HIS A 227 0.03 3.06 2.20
C HIS A 227 -1.45 3.41 2.44
N MET A 228 -2.29 3.46 1.40
CA MET A 228 -3.74 3.56 1.57
C MET A 228 -4.40 2.20 1.84
N THR A 229 -3.90 1.13 1.20
CA THR A 229 -4.64 -0.14 1.14
C THR A 229 -3.82 -1.40 1.40
N VAL A 230 -2.51 -1.40 1.15
CA VAL A 230 -1.71 -2.63 1.14
C VAL A 230 -0.61 -2.65 2.21
N ALA A 231 0.14 -1.55 2.34
CA ALA A 231 1.11 -1.37 3.42
C ALA A 231 0.42 -0.88 4.70
N PHE A 232 1.16 -0.53 5.76
CA PHE A 232 0.50 0.05 6.93
C PHE A 232 -0.28 1.32 6.51
N PRO A 233 -1.49 1.54 7.08
CA PRO A 233 -2.40 2.57 6.58
C PRO A 233 -1.94 3.99 6.95
N MET A 234 -2.37 4.98 6.16
CA MET A 234 -2.12 6.41 6.41
C MET A 234 -2.65 6.91 7.77
N SER A 235 -3.61 6.21 8.38
CA SER A 235 -4.07 6.47 9.76
C SER A 235 -3.03 6.10 10.83
N ASP A 236 -2.01 5.30 10.50
CA ASP A 236 -0.87 5.06 11.38
C ASP A 236 0.19 6.16 11.21
N CYS A 237 -0.10 7.34 11.74
CA CYS A 237 0.77 8.52 11.63
C CYS A 237 2.20 8.23 12.10
N ARG A 238 2.37 7.42 13.15
CA ARG A 238 3.70 7.08 13.70
C ARG A 238 4.51 6.14 12.83
N GLY A 239 3.88 5.46 11.89
CA GLY A 239 4.59 4.67 10.88
C GLY A 239 5.50 5.52 10.00
N CYS A 240 5.10 6.77 9.71
CA CYS A 240 5.90 7.75 8.98
C CYS A 240 6.54 8.80 9.89
N HIS A 241 5.84 9.26 10.93
CA HIS A 241 6.25 10.30 11.87
C HIS A 241 6.55 9.71 13.26
N PRO A 242 7.68 9.01 13.47
CA PRO A 242 7.90 8.15 14.66
C PRO A 242 7.94 8.93 15.98
N THR A 243 8.27 10.22 15.94
CA THR A 243 8.34 11.09 17.12
C THR A 243 7.04 11.86 17.39
N MET A 244 5.98 11.61 16.62
CA MET A 244 4.69 12.28 16.78
C MET A 244 4.04 11.95 18.12
N LYS A 245 3.67 13.00 18.88
CA LYS A 245 3.00 12.88 20.18
C LYS A 245 1.50 13.21 20.04
N GLY A 246 0.66 12.50 20.78
CA GLY A 246 -0.73 12.93 21.02
C GLY A 246 -1.79 12.56 19.98
N TRP A 247 -1.47 11.78 18.95
CA TRP A 247 -2.48 11.25 18.00
C TRP A 247 -2.62 9.75 18.23
N GLN A 248 -3.70 9.35 18.88
CA GLN A 248 -4.13 7.95 19.01
C GLN A 248 -5.35 7.70 18.15
#